data_206af715015fe817bb8a42d39c36a0df
#
_entry.id   206af715015fe817bb8a42d39c36a0df
#
_cell.length_a   1.000
_cell.length_b   1.000
_cell.length_c   1.000
_cell.angle_alpha   90.00
_cell.angle_beta   90.00
_cell.angle_gamma   90.00
#
_symmetry.space_group_name_H-M   'P 1'
#
loop_
_entity.id
_entity.type
_entity.pdbx_description
1 polymer ?
#
loop_
_entity_poly.entity_id
_entity_poly.type
_entity_poly.pdbx_seq_one_letter_code
_entity_poly.pdbx_strand_id
1 'polypeptide(L)'
;MKSPDTFVCVDLETTGLDPKQCEIIEIGAVKVENGKITAEFAELVNPSHPIPDFITHLTGITDKKVRKARSIEEVIPPFLDFVSGYKLLGQNVGFDVAFLRKAAGIGNIDRAIDNIQLARILLPRLPSYSLDSLIDFFNLV
;
A
#
# COMPACT_ATOMS: atom_id res chain seq x y z
N MET A 1 0.19 23.69 7.00
CA MET A 1 0.14 22.80 5.81
C MET A 1 1.50 22.12 5.69
N LYS A 2 1.55 20.78 5.62
CA LYS A 2 2.83 20.07 5.41
C LYS A 2 3.35 20.37 4.01
N SER A 3 4.69 20.35 3.84
CA SER A 3 5.35 20.55 2.54
C SER A 3 4.77 19.56 1.49
N PRO A 4 4.71 19.93 0.20
CA PRO A 4 4.33 19.01 -0.87
C PRO A 4 5.21 17.74 -0.92
N ASP A 5 6.41 17.82 -0.38
CA ASP A 5 7.36 16.69 -0.29
C ASP A 5 7.16 15.83 0.97
N THR A 6 5.98 15.91 1.58
CA THR A 6 5.65 15.20 2.83
C THR A 6 4.40 14.35 2.62
N PHE A 7 4.58 13.02 2.59
CA PHE A 7 3.55 12.03 2.29
C PHE A 7 3.91 10.65 2.85
N VAL A 8 2.99 9.72 2.80
CA VAL A 8 3.22 8.30 3.07
C VAL A 8 2.96 7.50 1.79
N CYS A 9 3.97 6.78 1.30
CA CYS A 9 3.75 5.75 0.30
C CYS A 9 3.21 4.50 0.97
N VAL A 10 2.21 3.87 0.37
CA VAL A 10 1.58 2.64 0.86
C VAL A 10 1.48 1.62 -0.24
N ASP A 11 1.65 0.36 0.12
CA ASP A 11 1.45 -0.80 -0.72
C ASP A 11 0.95 -1.97 0.13
N LEU A 12 0.02 -2.77 -0.39
CA LEU A 12 -0.57 -3.90 0.29
C LEU A 12 -0.32 -5.19 -0.47
N GLU A 13 -0.17 -6.27 0.28
CA GLU A 13 -0.36 -7.62 -0.24
C GLU A 13 -1.70 -8.16 0.28
N THR A 14 -2.45 -8.84 -0.59
CA THR A 14 -3.80 -9.33 -0.31
C THR A 14 -3.99 -10.75 -0.80
N THR A 15 -5.02 -11.43 -0.30
CA THR A 15 -5.37 -12.78 -0.76
C THR A 15 -6.05 -12.83 -2.13
N GLY A 16 -6.32 -11.66 -2.74
CA GLY A 16 -6.93 -11.54 -4.06
C GLY A 16 -7.38 -10.10 -4.35
N LEU A 17 -8.15 -9.92 -5.42
CA LEU A 17 -8.43 -8.59 -5.98
C LEU A 17 -9.70 -7.92 -5.42
N ASP A 18 -10.66 -8.69 -4.92
CA ASP A 18 -11.94 -8.15 -4.45
C ASP A 18 -11.90 -7.85 -2.95
N PRO A 19 -11.91 -6.58 -2.53
CA PRO A 19 -11.88 -6.21 -1.12
C PRO A 19 -13.09 -6.73 -0.32
N LYS A 20 -14.19 -7.10 -0.98
CA LYS A 20 -15.36 -7.69 -0.30
C LYS A 20 -15.13 -9.14 0.13
N GLN A 21 -14.30 -9.89 -0.61
CA GLN A 21 -14.08 -11.33 -0.42
C GLN A 21 -12.65 -11.66 0.02
N CYS A 22 -11.71 -10.75 -0.20
CA CYS A 22 -10.30 -10.97 0.06
C CYS A 22 -9.81 -10.18 1.27
N GLU A 23 -8.64 -10.54 1.78
CA GLU A 23 -8.08 -10.03 3.02
C GLU A 23 -6.67 -9.47 2.79
N ILE A 24 -6.29 -8.47 3.58
CA ILE A 24 -4.92 -7.96 3.63
C ILE A 24 -4.04 -8.98 4.34
N ILE A 25 -2.86 -9.27 3.80
CA ILE A 25 -1.84 -10.15 4.40
C ILE A 25 -0.52 -9.45 4.69
N GLU A 26 -0.31 -8.25 4.14
CA GLU A 26 0.81 -7.38 4.48
C GLU A 26 0.43 -5.91 4.25
N ILE A 27 0.90 -5.03 5.12
CA ILE A 27 0.86 -3.59 4.95
C ILE A 27 2.29 -3.08 4.96
N GLY A 28 2.73 -2.50 3.84
CA GLY A 28 3.98 -1.76 3.73
C GLY A 28 3.73 -0.28 3.56
N ALA A 29 4.42 0.56 4.33
CA ALA A 29 4.36 1.99 4.15
C ALA A 29 5.67 2.67 4.53
N VAL A 30 6.01 3.74 3.81
CA VAL A 30 7.17 4.59 4.13
C VAL A 30 6.72 6.04 4.24
N LYS A 31 7.17 6.70 5.29
CA LYS A 31 6.95 8.12 5.52
C LYS A 31 8.07 8.92 4.88
N VAL A 32 7.69 9.86 4.02
CA VAL A 32 8.63 10.77 3.36
C VAL A 32 8.38 12.18 3.88
N GLU A 33 9.43 12.83 4.34
CA GLU A 33 9.40 14.22 4.81
C GLU A 33 10.58 14.98 4.21
N ASN A 34 10.28 16.08 3.52
CA ASN A 34 11.28 16.88 2.80
C ASN A 34 12.17 16.03 1.87
N GLY A 35 11.56 15.09 1.12
CA GLY A 35 12.22 14.22 0.17
C GLY A 35 13.07 13.11 0.79
N LYS A 36 12.97 12.85 2.10
CA LYS A 36 13.72 11.79 2.79
C LYS A 36 12.78 10.82 3.47
N ILE A 37 13.13 9.54 3.45
CA ILE A 37 12.43 8.52 4.24
C ILE A 37 12.79 8.74 5.72
N THR A 38 11.76 8.98 6.55
CA THR A 38 11.93 9.26 7.98
C THR A 38 11.39 8.15 8.88
N ALA A 39 10.48 7.30 8.37
CA ALA A 39 9.95 6.17 9.11
C ALA A 39 9.40 5.12 8.14
N GLU A 40 9.31 3.88 8.62
CA GLU A 40 8.75 2.74 7.90
C GLU A 40 7.72 2.02 8.75
N PHE A 41 6.71 1.47 8.11
CA PHE A 41 5.72 0.59 8.68
C PHE A 41 5.68 -0.69 7.82
N ALA A 42 5.94 -1.83 8.42
CA ALA A 42 5.94 -3.11 7.72
C ALA A 42 5.35 -4.18 8.66
N GLU A 43 4.14 -4.64 8.34
CA GLU A 43 3.43 -5.60 9.18
C GLU A 43 2.79 -6.69 8.32
N LEU A 44 3.10 -7.95 8.65
CA LEU A 44 2.33 -9.08 8.19
C LEU A 44 1.00 -9.13 8.96
N VAL A 45 -0.05 -9.57 8.27
CA VAL A 45 -1.40 -9.69 8.84
C VAL A 45 -1.85 -11.15 8.72
N ASN A 46 -2.37 -11.70 9.81
CA ASN A 46 -2.95 -13.05 9.80
C ASN A 46 -4.38 -13.00 9.23
N PRO A 47 -4.63 -13.55 8.04
CA PRO A 47 -5.97 -13.59 7.47
C PRO A 47 -6.84 -14.66 8.15
N SER A 48 -8.17 -14.52 8.02
CA SER A 48 -9.14 -15.49 8.55
C SER A 48 -9.23 -16.77 7.72
N HIS A 49 -8.76 -16.72 6.47
CA HIS A 49 -8.82 -17.83 5.52
C HIS A 49 -7.41 -18.16 5.00
N PRO A 50 -7.17 -19.39 4.54
CA PRO A 50 -5.89 -19.77 3.93
C PRO A 50 -5.54 -18.88 2.73
N ILE A 51 -4.26 -18.61 2.59
CA ILE A 51 -3.72 -17.84 1.46
C ILE A 51 -3.73 -18.75 0.21
N PRO A 52 -4.36 -18.31 -0.91
CA PRO A 52 -4.32 -19.08 -2.14
C PRO A 52 -2.89 -19.33 -2.63
N ASP A 53 -2.63 -20.52 -3.17
CA ASP A 53 -1.29 -20.92 -3.62
C ASP A 53 -0.67 -19.94 -4.63
N PHE A 54 -1.49 -19.41 -5.56
CA PHE A 54 -1.00 -18.44 -6.54
C PHE A 54 -0.58 -17.11 -5.90
N ILE A 55 -1.22 -16.68 -4.81
CA ILE A 55 -0.81 -15.50 -4.02
C ILE A 55 0.51 -15.79 -3.31
N THR A 56 0.66 -16.98 -2.71
CA THR A 56 1.93 -17.40 -2.10
C THR A 56 3.07 -17.38 -3.12
N HIS A 57 2.82 -17.85 -4.34
CA HIS A 57 3.84 -17.81 -5.43
C HIS A 57 4.17 -16.37 -5.84
N LEU A 58 3.16 -15.49 -5.90
CA LEU A 58 3.34 -14.10 -6.31
C LEU A 58 4.08 -13.26 -5.25
N THR A 59 3.69 -13.40 -3.98
CA THR A 59 4.15 -12.52 -2.88
C THR A 59 5.25 -13.14 -2.03
N GLY A 60 5.40 -14.47 -2.06
CA GLY A 60 6.26 -15.21 -1.15
C GLY A 60 5.71 -15.31 0.28
N ILE A 61 4.49 -14.82 0.53
CA ILE A 61 3.83 -14.89 1.84
C ILE A 61 3.05 -16.20 1.95
N THR A 62 3.36 -16.99 2.98
CA THR A 62 2.76 -18.30 3.24
C THR A 62 1.90 -18.24 4.49
N ASP A 63 0.95 -19.17 4.63
CA ASP A 63 0.17 -19.35 5.87
C ASP A 63 1.07 -19.52 7.10
N LYS A 64 2.21 -20.20 6.93
CA LYS A 64 3.20 -20.37 8.00
C LYS A 64 3.79 -19.04 8.48
N LYS A 65 4.06 -18.10 7.55
CA LYS A 65 4.61 -16.78 7.89
C LYS A 65 3.62 -15.92 8.65
N VAL A 66 2.34 -15.95 8.27
CA VAL A 66 1.30 -15.08 8.86
C VAL A 66 0.64 -15.68 10.09
N ARG A 67 0.79 -16.98 10.35
CA ARG A 67 0.10 -17.68 11.46
C ARG A 67 0.29 -17.04 12.85
N LYS A 68 1.43 -16.41 13.10
CA LYS A 68 1.75 -15.71 14.35
C LYS A 68 1.64 -14.19 14.23
N ALA A 69 1.25 -13.69 13.08
CA ALA A 69 1.04 -12.26 12.87
C ALA A 69 -0.24 -11.80 13.59
N ARG A 70 -0.33 -10.51 13.85
CA ARG A 70 -1.52 -9.86 14.39
C ARG A 70 -2.68 -9.91 13.39
N SER A 71 -3.89 -9.86 13.89
CA SER A 71 -5.08 -9.71 13.03
C SER A 71 -5.15 -8.31 12.42
N ILE A 72 -6.00 -8.13 11.40
CA ILE A 72 -6.18 -6.81 10.77
C ILE A 72 -6.71 -5.77 11.77
N GLU A 73 -7.57 -6.18 12.71
CA GLU A 73 -8.13 -5.31 13.75
C GLU A 73 -7.05 -4.79 14.70
N GLU A 74 -5.98 -5.56 14.91
CA GLU A 74 -4.85 -5.18 15.75
C GLU A 74 -3.81 -4.32 14.99
N VAL A 75 -3.72 -4.48 13.67
CA VAL A 75 -2.72 -3.77 12.84
C VAL A 75 -3.24 -2.41 12.38
N ILE A 76 -4.54 -2.27 12.15
CA ILE A 76 -5.13 -1.02 11.63
C ILE A 76 -4.94 0.18 12.56
N PRO A 77 -5.16 0.11 13.89
CA PRO A 77 -4.98 1.28 14.75
C PRO A 77 -3.56 1.88 14.67
N PRO A 78 -2.47 1.12 14.86
CA PRO A 78 -1.13 1.68 14.71
C PRO A 78 -0.80 2.14 13.27
N PHE A 79 -1.39 1.52 12.25
CA PHE A 79 -1.27 2.02 10.87
C PHE A 79 -1.94 3.39 10.71
N LEU A 80 -3.15 3.58 11.23
CA LEU A 80 -3.85 4.87 11.19
C LEU A 80 -3.07 5.97 11.91
N ASP A 81 -2.47 5.64 13.06
CA ASP A 81 -1.58 6.57 13.77
C ASP A 81 -0.35 6.93 12.92
N PHE A 82 0.24 5.94 12.24
CA PHE A 82 1.39 6.14 11.37
C PHE A 82 1.08 7.09 10.20
N VAL A 83 -0.08 6.95 9.55
CA VAL A 83 -0.47 7.78 8.39
C VAL A 83 -1.16 9.09 8.78
N SER A 84 -1.47 9.30 10.05
CA SER A 84 -2.24 10.45 10.53
C SER A 84 -1.61 11.78 10.11
N GLY A 85 -2.40 12.61 9.44
CA GLY A 85 -1.99 13.93 8.96
C GLY A 85 -1.08 13.91 7.72
N TYR A 86 -0.90 12.75 7.06
CA TYR A 86 -0.16 12.64 5.79
C TYR A 86 -1.11 12.31 4.65
N LYS A 87 -0.77 12.79 3.44
CA LYS A 87 -1.40 12.28 2.22
C LYS A 87 -0.83 10.90 1.90
N LEU A 88 -1.69 9.99 1.47
CA LEU A 88 -1.26 8.71 0.95
C LEU A 88 -0.88 8.83 -0.53
N LEU A 89 0.11 8.06 -0.93
CA LEU A 89 0.54 7.90 -2.31
C LEU A 89 0.80 6.42 -2.58
N GLY A 90 0.48 5.94 -3.76
CA GLY A 90 0.76 4.57 -4.16
C GLY A 90 0.59 4.35 -5.64
N GLN A 91 1.00 3.18 -6.10
CA GLN A 91 0.88 2.73 -7.48
C GLN A 91 -0.47 2.03 -7.66
N ASN A 92 -1.34 2.55 -8.52
CA ASN A 92 -2.73 2.05 -8.63
C ASN A 92 -3.45 2.03 -7.27
N VAL A 93 -3.24 3.05 -6.49
CA VAL A 93 -3.54 3.12 -5.05
C VAL A 93 -5.04 3.00 -4.72
N GLY A 94 -5.92 3.14 -5.70
CA GLY A 94 -7.35 2.90 -5.52
C GLY A 94 -7.65 1.49 -5.02
N PHE A 95 -6.84 0.51 -5.43
CA PHE A 95 -6.90 -0.86 -4.94
C PHE A 95 -6.61 -0.92 -3.44
N ASP A 96 -5.48 -0.38 -3.00
CA ASP A 96 -5.06 -0.38 -1.59
C ASP A 96 -6.04 0.38 -0.71
N VAL A 97 -6.50 1.53 -1.17
CA VAL A 97 -7.49 2.36 -0.47
C VAL A 97 -8.80 1.61 -0.24
N ALA A 98 -9.26 0.81 -1.21
CA ALA A 98 -10.48 0.03 -1.06
C ALA A 98 -10.37 -1.02 0.07
N PHE A 99 -9.24 -1.72 0.16
CA PHE A 99 -8.97 -2.66 1.26
C PHE A 99 -8.80 -1.95 2.60
N LEU A 100 -8.05 -0.86 2.64
CA LEU A 100 -7.84 -0.08 3.87
C LEU A 100 -9.15 0.52 4.39
N ARG A 101 -10.03 1.02 3.52
CA ARG A 101 -11.35 1.54 3.91
C ARG A 101 -12.28 0.46 4.45
N LYS A 102 -12.22 -0.75 3.91
CA LYS A 102 -12.94 -1.89 4.47
C LYS A 102 -12.47 -2.20 5.89
N ALA A 103 -11.16 -2.20 6.11
CA ALA A 103 -10.56 -2.57 7.39
C ALA A 103 -10.68 -1.46 8.45
N ALA A 104 -10.50 -0.20 8.06
CA ALA A 104 -10.43 0.94 8.97
C ALA A 104 -11.74 1.73 9.11
N GLY A 105 -12.72 1.48 8.22
CA GLY A 105 -13.90 2.33 8.03
C GLY A 105 -13.67 3.47 7.04
N ILE A 106 -14.72 3.80 6.27
CA ILE A 106 -14.65 4.72 5.12
C ILE A 106 -14.12 6.10 5.48
N GLY A 107 -14.44 6.61 6.66
CA GLY A 107 -14.05 7.96 7.10
C GLY A 107 -12.61 8.09 7.59
N ASN A 108 -11.89 6.99 7.77
CA ASN A 108 -10.55 6.99 8.38
C ASN A 108 -9.41 7.02 7.35
N ILE A 109 -9.71 6.81 6.07
CA ILE A 109 -8.74 6.86 4.97
C ILE A 109 -9.13 7.94 3.99
N ASP A 110 -8.33 8.98 3.92
CA ASP A 110 -8.47 10.09 2.98
C ASP A 110 -8.19 9.67 1.54
N ARG A 111 -8.33 10.64 0.62
CA ARG A 111 -7.96 10.43 -0.78
C ARG A 111 -6.45 10.22 -0.88
N ALA A 112 -6.06 9.19 -1.63
CA ALA A 112 -4.67 8.94 -1.98
C ALA A 112 -4.33 9.52 -3.36
N ILE A 113 -3.06 9.84 -3.56
CA ILE A 113 -2.51 10.24 -4.84
C ILE A 113 -2.06 8.98 -5.57
N ASP A 114 -2.61 8.75 -6.77
CA ASP A 114 -2.19 7.64 -7.61
C ASP A 114 -0.98 8.04 -8.46
N ASN A 115 0.12 7.33 -8.26
CA ASN A 115 1.36 7.55 -9.01
C ASN A 115 1.17 7.35 -10.53
N ILE A 116 0.31 6.43 -10.97
CA ILE A 116 0.01 6.23 -12.39
C ILE A 116 -0.66 7.48 -12.98
N GLN A 117 -1.65 8.03 -12.29
CA GLN A 117 -2.34 9.23 -12.75
C GLN A 117 -1.41 10.43 -12.80
N LEU A 118 -0.59 10.60 -11.77
CA LEU A 118 0.42 11.66 -11.73
C LEU A 118 1.43 11.52 -12.87
N ALA A 119 1.94 10.32 -13.09
CA ALA A 119 2.88 10.03 -14.18
C ALA A 119 2.28 10.29 -15.57
N ARG A 120 1.01 9.94 -15.80
CA ARG A 120 0.30 10.22 -17.05
C ARG A 120 0.19 11.72 -17.34
N ILE A 121 -0.01 12.53 -16.31
CA ILE A 121 -0.08 14.00 -16.46
C ILE A 121 1.30 14.58 -16.77
N LEU A 122 2.32 14.15 -16.05
CA LEU A 122 3.67 14.70 -16.17
C LEU A 122 4.45 14.14 -17.36
N LEU A 123 4.16 12.92 -17.79
CA LEU A 123 4.89 12.17 -18.81
C LEU A 123 3.91 11.58 -19.86
N PRO A 124 3.14 12.40 -20.57
CA PRO A 124 2.00 11.94 -21.38
C PRO A 124 2.37 11.06 -22.59
N ARG A 125 3.66 10.87 -22.87
CA ARG A 125 4.16 10.12 -24.04
C ARG A 125 4.86 8.82 -23.67
N LEU A 126 4.80 8.37 -22.42
CA LEU A 126 5.37 7.08 -22.06
C LEU A 126 4.52 5.93 -22.60
N PRO A 127 5.13 4.87 -23.13
CA PRO A 127 4.41 3.70 -23.65
C PRO A 127 3.78 2.85 -22.52
N SER A 128 4.32 2.94 -21.31
CA SER A 128 3.86 2.21 -20.12
C SER A 128 4.06 3.04 -18.87
N TYR A 129 3.15 2.89 -17.91
CA TYR A 129 3.19 3.51 -16.59
C TYR A 129 3.28 2.48 -15.46
N SER A 130 3.72 1.26 -15.76
CA SER A 130 4.07 0.28 -14.72
C SER A 130 5.21 0.83 -13.85
N LEU A 131 5.30 0.35 -12.62
CA LEU A 131 6.37 0.81 -11.72
C LEU A 131 7.74 0.55 -12.32
N ASP A 132 7.96 -0.64 -12.91
CA ASP A 132 9.22 -0.99 -13.60
C ASP A 132 9.54 0.00 -14.72
N SER A 133 8.53 0.35 -15.56
CA SER A 133 8.72 1.32 -16.65
C SER A 133 9.11 2.71 -16.13
N LEU A 134 8.56 3.14 -15.00
CA LEU A 134 8.91 4.41 -14.37
C LEU A 134 10.31 4.36 -13.73
N ILE A 135 10.66 3.25 -13.08
CA ILE A 135 12.00 3.02 -12.53
C ILE A 135 13.05 3.11 -13.65
N ASP A 136 12.82 2.42 -14.77
CA ASP A 136 13.71 2.45 -15.93
C ASP A 136 13.83 3.86 -16.52
N PHE A 137 12.69 4.55 -16.69
CA PHE A 137 12.67 5.90 -17.26
C PHE A 137 13.46 6.91 -16.42
N PHE A 138 13.36 6.82 -15.09
CA PHE A 138 14.07 7.71 -14.19
C PHE A 138 15.46 7.20 -13.80
N ASN A 139 15.91 6.06 -14.30
CA ASN A 139 17.16 5.38 -13.92
C ASN A 139 17.29 5.19 -12.41
N LEU A 140 16.20 4.80 -11.77
CA LEU A 140 16.20 4.49 -10.34
C LEU A 140 16.76 3.08 -10.12
N VAL A 141 17.63 2.93 -9.09
CA VAL A 141 18.29 1.64 -8.77
C VAL A 141 17.69 1.09 -7.48
#